data_6b0d4d5fb86bfdba4a0551b697c93130
#
_entry.id   6b0d4d5fb86bfdba4a0551b697c93130
#
_cell.length_a   1.000
_cell.length_b   1.000
_cell.length_c   1.000
_cell.angle_alpha   90.00
_cell.angle_beta   90.00
_cell.angle_gamma   90.00
#
_symmetry.space_group_name_H-M   'P 1'
#
loop_
_entity.id
_entity.type
_entity.pdbx_description
1 polymer ?
#
loop_
_entity_poly.entity_id
_entity_poly.type
_entity_poly.pdbx_seq_one_letter_code
_entity_poly.pdbx_strand_id
1 'polypeptide(L)'
;MGGFIYSLAGGRYLMQQGKKRILTGDRPTGNLHLGHYVGSLANRVKLQKEYDSFIIIADVQALTTHWEKDENLSRNVYGITLDYLAAGIDPEQSTIFIQSMIPEIHELTMYYSMFTSVNVLRHNPTVKSEAAQHGFQDMTYGFLGYPVSQAADISIFKAHLVPVGDDQIPHIELARKIVRRFNDLYRPVLVEPEALVGDVPRLVGLDGKAKMSKSLNNAVFLSDSSEQVDQKIRNAVTDPARIRKTDPGHPEICTVFEYHRVFNAGEAAEIESDCRSGSIGCVACKKRLAHQLNSMLEPMRERRGKYQNNPKQVKEILMEGTRKAHSVARETMVEVRQAMNINYFDHEIHL
;
A
#
# COMPACT_ATOMS: atom_id res chain seq x y z
N MET A 1 37.12 10.11 6.73
CA MET A 1 36.68 11.50 6.89
C MET A 1 36.33 12.01 5.49
N GLY A 2 35.08 12.00 5.10
CA GLY A 2 34.59 12.53 3.84
C GLY A 2 33.27 13.23 4.14
N GLY A 3 33.34 14.54 4.43
CA GLY A 3 32.19 15.36 4.74
C GLY A 3 31.36 15.62 3.49
N PHE A 4 30.09 15.26 3.53
CA PHE A 4 29.10 15.70 2.55
C PHE A 4 28.76 17.16 2.82
N ILE A 5 29.24 18.03 1.94
CA ILE A 5 28.88 19.45 1.92
C ILE A 5 27.54 19.53 1.18
N TYR A 6 26.41 19.68 1.90
CA TYR A 6 25.13 20.05 1.33
C TYR A 6 25.11 21.57 1.10
N SER A 7 25.19 21.97 -0.14
CA SER A 7 24.98 23.35 -0.57
C SER A 7 23.51 23.74 -0.39
N LEU A 8 23.25 24.68 0.53
CA LEU A 8 21.98 25.41 0.66
C LEU A 8 21.88 26.44 -0.49
N ALA A 9 21.53 26.01 -1.68
CA ALA A 9 21.10 26.90 -2.75
C ALA A 9 19.61 26.66 -2.99
N GLY A 10 18.80 27.64 -2.57
CA GLY A 10 17.39 27.86 -2.91
C GLY A 10 16.55 26.60 -3.06
N GLY A 11 15.90 26.18 -1.99
CA GLY A 11 15.12 24.94 -1.77
C GLY A 11 14.10 24.47 -2.82
N ARG A 12 14.52 24.23 -4.05
CA ARG A 12 13.74 23.47 -5.01
C ARG A 12 14.31 22.04 -5.04
N TYR A 13 13.60 21.09 -4.45
CA TYR A 13 13.78 19.70 -4.79
C TYR A 13 13.34 19.52 -6.25
N LEU A 14 14.30 19.67 -7.16
CA LEU A 14 14.09 19.39 -8.57
C LEU A 14 13.57 17.95 -8.65
N MET A 15 12.42 17.76 -9.32
CA MET A 15 12.03 16.42 -9.82
C MET A 15 13.29 15.79 -10.40
N GLN A 16 13.54 14.50 -10.12
CA GLN A 16 14.56 13.76 -10.88
C GLN A 16 14.22 13.96 -12.35
N GLN A 17 15.03 14.74 -13.04
CA GLN A 17 14.72 15.27 -14.37
C GLN A 17 14.25 14.13 -15.28
N GLY A 18 12.97 14.16 -15.66
CA GLY A 18 12.37 13.24 -16.62
C GLY A 18 11.56 12.08 -16.08
N LYS A 19 11.60 11.72 -14.79
CA LYS A 19 10.79 10.60 -14.26
C LYS A 19 9.38 11.07 -13.87
N LYS A 20 8.36 10.29 -14.30
CA LYS A 20 7.00 10.45 -13.78
C LYS A 20 6.96 10.09 -12.29
N ARG A 21 6.13 10.79 -11.52
CA ARG A 21 5.95 10.49 -10.10
C ARG A 21 4.83 9.50 -9.89
N ILE A 22 5.05 8.54 -8.98
CA ILE A 22 4.04 7.63 -8.49
C ILE A 22 3.80 7.86 -6.99
N LEU A 23 2.54 7.70 -6.56
CA LEU A 23 2.18 7.61 -5.15
C LEU A 23 1.55 6.26 -4.88
N THR A 24 2.00 5.62 -3.81
CA THR A 24 1.43 4.37 -3.30
C THR A 24 1.59 4.32 -1.79
N GLY A 25 0.94 3.41 -1.10
CA GLY A 25 1.09 3.27 0.34
C GLY A 25 0.09 2.33 0.95
N ASP A 26 0.13 2.21 2.27
CA ASP A 26 -0.77 1.35 3.03
C ASP A 26 -1.19 2.02 4.34
N ARG A 27 -2.38 1.64 4.84
CA ARG A 27 -2.84 1.97 6.19
C ARG A 27 -2.07 1.12 7.21
N PRO A 28 -1.46 1.71 8.26
CA PRO A 28 -0.67 0.98 9.25
C PRO A 28 -1.59 0.25 10.26
N THR A 29 -2.34 -0.73 9.78
CA THR A 29 -3.26 -1.56 10.58
C THR A 29 -2.63 -2.88 11.03
N GLY A 30 -1.32 -2.99 11.07
CA GLY A 30 -0.50 -4.15 11.47
C GLY A 30 0.44 -4.61 10.34
N ASN A 31 1.17 -5.72 10.56
CA ASN A 31 2.20 -6.22 9.65
C ASN A 31 1.64 -6.59 8.27
N LEU A 32 2.49 -6.51 7.24
CA LEU A 32 2.13 -6.92 5.88
C LEU A 32 2.22 -8.44 5.72
N HIS A 33 1.35 -8.99 4.89
CA HIS A 33 1.28 -10.42 4.58
C HIS A 33 1.53 -10.70 3.07
N LEU A 34 1.64 -11.96 2.69
CA LEU A 34 1.89 -12.37 1.30
C LEU A 34 0.90 -11.75 0.30
N GLY A 35 -0.36 -11.54 0.70
CA GLY A 35 -1.35 -10.87 -0.15
C GLY A 35 -0.98 -9.41 -0.45
N HIS A 36 -0.39 -8.66 0.50
CA HIS A 36 0.14 -7.32 0.23
C HIS A 36 1.40 -7.38 -0.64
N TYR A 37 2.24 -8.41 -0.43
CA TYR A 37 3.45 -8.56 -1.21
C TYR A 37 3.15 -8.76 -2.70
N VAL A 38 2.37 -9.77 -3.05
CA VAL A 38 2.01 -10.01 -4.46
C VAL A 38 1.08 -8.95 -4.99
N GLY A 39 0.18 -8.43 -4.14
CA GLY A 39 -0.82 -7.44 -4.49
C GLY A 39 -0.26 -6.08 -4.88
N SER A 40 0.86 -5.70 -4.32
CA SER A 40 1.35 -4.33 -4.48
C SER A 40 2.85 -4.20 -4.25
N LEU A 41 3.39 -4.75 -3.14
CA LEU A 41 4.74 -4.42 -2.68
C LEU A 41 5.84 -4.90 -3.63
N ALA A 42 5.71 -6.10 -4.21
CA ALA A 42 6.64 -6.62 -5.21
C ALA A 42 6.72 -5.73 -6.46
N ASN A 43 5.58 -5.14 -6.86
CA ASN A 43 5.53 -4.19 -7.97
C ASN A 43 6.18 -2.85 -7.59
N ARG A 44 5.95 -2.35 -6.38
CA ARG A 44 6.60 -1.11 -5.87
C ARG A 44 8.13 -1.22 -5.91
N VAL A 45 8.68 -2.38 -5.51
CA VAL A 45 10.14 -2.65 -5.58
C VAL A 45 10.68 -2.58 -7.00
N LYS A 46 9.88 -2.92 -8.00
CA LYS A 46 10.26 -2.77 -9.41
C LYS A 46 10.15 -1.31 -9.86
N LEU A 47 9.01 -0.68 -9.57
CA LEU A 47 8.67 0.67 -10.04
C LEU A 47 9.59 1.75 -9.46
N GLN A 48 10.17 1.58 -8.26
CA GLN A 48 11.10 2.56 -7.68
C GLN A 48 12.32 2.86 -8.56
N LYS A 49 12.70 1.94 -9.47
CA LYS A 49 13.82 2.13 -10.39
C LYS A 49 13.46 3.04 -11.56
N GLU A 50 12.20 3.05 -11.96
CA GLU A 50 11.69 3.72 -13.16
C GLU A 50 11.05 5.07 -12.86
N TYR A 51 10.45 5.21 -11.67
CA TYR A 51 9.63 6.36 -11.25
C TYR A 51 10.23 7.10 -10.06
N ASP A 52 9.86 8.38 -9.89
CA ASP A 52 10.03 9.13 -8.63
C ASP A 52 8.96 8.63 -7.66
N SER A 53 9.36 7.73 -6.76
CA SER A 53 8.44 6.93 -5.94
C SER A 53 8.20 7.56 -4.57
N PHE A 54 6.94 7.89 -4.29
CA PHE A 54 6.46 8.34 -2.98
C PHE A 54 5.62 7.23 -2.34
N ILE A 55 5.97 6.86 -1.11
CA ILE A 55 5.31 5.78 -0.36
C ILE A 55 4.74 6.35 0.94
N ILE A 56 3.42 6.52 0.97
CA ILE A 56 2.71 7.07 2.11
C ILE A 56 2.37 5.98 3.13
N ILE A 57 2.67 6.23 4.40
CA ILE A 57 2.11 5.48 5.51
C ILE A 57 0.88 6.26 5.98
N ALA A 58 -0.31 5.79 5.60
CA ALA A 58 -1.57 6.50 5.72
C ALA A 58 -2.19 6.31 7.12
N ASP A 59 -1.53 6.87 8.14
CA ASP A 59 -1.90 6.73 9.54
C ASP A 59 -3.21 7.47 9.88
N VAL A 60 -3.45 8.65 9.32
CA VAL A 60 -4.74 9.36 9.50
C VAL A 60 -5.87 8.58 8.84
N GLN A 61 -5.61 7.98 7.68
CA GLN A 61 -6.62 7.17 7.01
C GLN A 61 -6.94 5.87 7.78
N ALA A 62 -5.98 5.30 8.51
CA ALA A 62 -6.25 4.17 9.40
C ALA A 62 -7.25 4.55 10.51
N LEU A 63 -7.20 5.79 11.01
CA LEU A 63 -8.09 6.29 12.05
C LEU A 63 -9.55 6.45 11.57
N THR A 64 -9.83 6.48 10.28
CA THR A 64 -11.23 6.56 9.79
C THR A 64 -12.07 5.35 10.14
N THR A 65 -11.44 4.22 10.41
CA THR A 65 -12.09 2.97 10.83
C THR A 65 -11.69 2.51 12.23
N HIS A 66 -10.63 3.10 12.82
CA HIS A 66 -10.05 2.73 14.12
C HIS A 66 -9.80 3.97 14.99
N TRP A 67 -10.76 4.89 15.05
CA TRP A 67 -10.62 6.16 15.80
C TRP A 67 -10.70 5.99 17.33
N GLU A 68 -11.26 4.87 17.81
CA GLU A 68 -11.27 4.52 19.22
C GLU A 68 -9.91 3.92 19.59
N LYS A 69 -9.04 4.72 20.22
CA LYS A 69 -7.74 4.33 20.81
C LYS A 69 -7.00 3.20 20.10
N ASP A 70 -6.28 3.49 19.05
CA ASP A 70 -5.26 2.58 18.54
C ASP A 70 -3.92 2.84 19.27
N GLU A 71 -3.75 2.22 20.43
CA GLU A 71 -2.49 2.26 21.18
C GLU A 71 -1.31 1.67 20.39
N ASN A 72 -1.59 0.97 19.31
CA ASN A 72 -0.59 0.32 18.46
C ASN A 72 -0.22 1.13 17.20
N LEU A 73 -0.86 2.28 16.93
CA LEU A 73 -0.65 3.00 15.67
C LEU A 73 0.83 3.30 15.41
N SER A 74 1.55 3.87 16.37
CA SER A 74 2.99 4.13 16.24
C SER A 74 3.82 2.86 16.02
N ARG A 75 3.46 1.76 16.70
CA ARG A 75 4.09 0.46 16.51
C ARG A 75 3.81 -0.10 15.12
N ASN A 76 2.59 0.09 14.62
CA ASN A 76 2.20 -0.35 13.28
C ASN A 76 2.91 0.47 12.19
N VAL A 77 3.07 1.79 12.36
CA VAL A 77 3.88 2.65 11.47
C VAL A 77 5.32 2.15 11.38
N TYR A 78 5.94 1.86 12.53
CA TYR A 78 7.28 1.29 12.56
C TYR A 78 7.33 -0.10 11.91
N GLY A 79 6.37 -0.98 12.22
CA GLY A 79 6.28 -2.33 11.68
C GLY A 79 6.15 -2.38 10.16
N ILE A 80 5.28 -1.53 9.58
CA ILE A 80 5.09 -1.46 8.13
C ILE A 80 6.32 -0.88 7.43
N THR A 81 7.03 0.05 8.06
CA THR A 81 8.30 0.56 7.54
C THR A 81 9.35 -0.55 7.46
N LEU A 82 9.44 -1.38 8.49
CA LEU A 82 10.32 -2.56 8.47
C LEU A 82 9.93 -3.53 7.35
N ASP A 83 8.62 -3.74 7.11
CA ASP A 83 8.14 -4.61 6.04
C ASP A 83 8.49 -4.06 4.66
N TYR A 84 8.39 -2.73 4.43
CA TYR A 84 8.82 -2.08 3.19
C TYR A 84 10.32 -2.29 2.93
N LEU A 85 11.14 -1.99 3.91
CA LEU A 85 12.60 -2.13 3.81
C LEU A 85 13.01 -3.61 3.65
N ALA A 86 12.34 -4.51 4.35
CA ALA A 86 12.53 -5.95 4.23
C ALA A 86 12.22 -6.47 2.82
N ALA A 87 11.12 -6.01 2.23
CA ALA A 87 10.72 -6.39 0.88
C ALA A 87 11.66 -5.86 -0.21
N GLY A 88 12.48 -4.84 0.09
CA GLY A 88 13.47 -4.29 -0.82
C GLY A 88 13.12 -2.89 -1.34
N ILE A 89 12.23 -2.17 -0.67
CA ILE A 89 12.10 -0.73 -0.90
C ILE A 89 13.39 -0.07 -0.43
N ASP A 90 14.01 0.65 -1.34
CA ASP A 90 15.26 1.36 -1.14
C ASP A 90 14.96 2.83 -0.77
N PRO A 91 15.31 3.29 0.45
CA PRO A 91 15.03 4.65 0.88
C PRO A 91 15.82 5.73 0.10
N GLU A 92 16.89 5.34 -0.62
CA GLU A 92 17.62 6.26 -1.50
C GLU A 92 16.87 6.51 -2.83
N GLN A 93 16.01 5.56 -3.25
CA GLN A 93 15.22 5.64 -4.48
C GLN A 93 13.76 6.02 -4.22
N SER A 94 13.24 5.73 -3.03
CA SER A 94 11.84 5.93 -2.67
C SER A 94 11.71 6.85 -1.46
N THR A 95 10.75 7.75 -1.50
CA THR A 95 10.42 8.64 -0.39
C THR A 95 9.36 8.00 0.49
N ILE A 96 9.75 7.41 1.63
CA ILE A 96 8.82 6.82 2.61
C ILE A 96 8.46 7.89 3.64
N PHE A 97 7.18 8.19 3.82
CA PHE A 97 6.75 9.28 4.69
C PHE A 97 5.45 8.97 5.44
N ILE A 98 5.20 9.72 6.53
CA ILE A 98 4.03 9.57 7.40
C ILE A 98 3.00 10.64 7.03
N GLN A 99 1.76 10.24 6.75
CA GLN A 99 0.67 11.12 6.30
C GLN A 99 0.37 12.24 7.29
N SER A 100 0.22 11.93 8.57
CA SER A 100 -0.10 12.93 9.62
C SER A 100 0.96 14.02 9.78
N MET A 101 2.17 13.78 9.31
CA MET A 101 3.27 14.74 9.35
C MET A 101 3.29 15.71 8.17
N ILE A 102 2.30 15.64 7.28
CA ILE A 102 2.13 16.51 6.10
C ILE A 102 0.80 17.28 6.25
N PRO A 103 0.76 18.37 7.02
CA PRO A 103 -0.49 19.12 7.29
C PRO A 103 -1.14 19.69 6.02
N GLU A 104 -0.38 19.92 4.98
CA GLU A 104 -0.83 20.40 3.68
C GLU A 104 -1.84 19.46 3.01
N ILE A 105 -1.76 18.14 3.27
CA ILE A 105 -2.76 17.15 2.80
C ILE A 105 -4.13 17.48 3.38
N HIS A 106 -4.19 17.83 4.67
CA HIS A 106 -5.45 18.10 5.35
C HIS A 106 -6.04 19.45 4.91
N GLU A 107 -5.19 20.44 4.64
CA GLU A 107 -5.62 21.70 4.07
C GLU A 107 -6.22 21.51 2.68
N LEU A 108 -5.54 20.80 1.80
CA LEU A 108 -6.04 20.50 0.45
C LEU A 108 -7.33 19.66 0.49
N THR A 109 -7.43 18.71 1.42
CA THR A 109 -8.66 17.94 1.67
C THR A 109 -9.83 18.86 1.98
N MET A 110 -9.61 19.86 2.82
CA MET A 110 -10.65 20.85 3.16
C MET A 110 -11.10 21.62 1.93
N TYR A 111 -10.19 22.09 1.08
CA TYR A 111 -10.55 22.77 -0.17
C TYR A 111 -11.35 21.88 -1.11
N TYR A 112 -10.94 20.64 -1.28
CA TYR A 112 -11.65 19.67 -2.10
C TYR A 112 -13.07 19.36 -1.58
N SER A 113 -13.24 19.35 -0.26
CA SER A 113 -14.55 19.08 0.36
C SER A 113 -15.59 20.15 0.03
N MET A 114 -15.19 21.38 -0.32
CA MET A 114 -16.09 22.49 -0.63
C MET A 114 -16.85 22.30 -1.94
N PHE A 115 -16.33 21.50 -2.87
CA PHE A 115 -16.96 21.25 -4.16
C PHE A 115 -17.19 19.77 -4.47
N THR A 116 -16.95 18.88 -3.48
CA THR A 116 -17.24 17.46 -3.61
C THR A 116 -18.58 17.13 -2.94
N SER A 117 -19.55 16.68 -3.73
CA SER A 117 -20.88 16.37 -3.24
C SER A 117 -20.89 15.12 -2.35
N VAL A 118 -21.55 15.20 -1.20
CA VAL A 118 -21.83 14.06 -0.29
C VAL A 118 -22.50 12.90 -1.03
N ASN A 119 -23.38 13.21 -1.98
CA ASN A 119 -24.08 12.20 -2.77
C ASN A 119 -23.11 11.36 -3.63
N VAL A 120 -22.10 11.98 -4.23
CA VAL A 120 -21.04 11.28 -4.98
C VAL A 120 -20.27 10.31 -4.08
N LEU A 121 -19.95 10.71 -2.86
CA LEU A 121 -19.24 9.89 -1.89
C LEU A 121 -20.08 8.69 -1.43
N ARG A 122 -21.36 8.92 -1.09
CA ARG A 122 -22.29 7.86 -0.69
C ARG A 122 -22.54 6.82 -1.77
N HIS A 123 -22.42 7.18 -3.05
CA HIS A 123 -22.64 6.27 -4.18
C HIS A 123 -21.34 5.62 -4.69
N ASN A 124 -20.19 5.96 -4.15
CA ASN A 124 -18.93 5.32 -4.50
C ASN A 124 -18.98 3.82 -4.11
N PRO A 125 -18.73 2.89 -5.07
CA PRO A 125 -18.88 1.46 -4.80
C PRO A 125 -17.90 0.95 -3.73
N THR A 126 -16.68 1.49 -3.68
CA THR A 126 -15.68 1.07 -2.70
C THR A 126 -16.08 1.53 -1.29
N VAL A 127 -16.57 2.77 -1.13
CA VAL A 127 -17.09 3.27 0.17
C VAL A 127 -18.24 2.39 0.67
N LYS A 128 -19.18 2.02 -0.23
CA LYS A 128 -20.29 1.12 0.13
C LYS A 128 -19.81 -0.26 0.57
N SER A 129 -18.87 -0.83 -0.16
CA SER A 129 -18.31 -2.15 0.14
C SER A 129 -17.57 -2.13 1.48
N GLU A 130 -16.73 -1.11 1.73
CA GLU A 130 -16.02 -0.98 3.01
C GLU A 130 -16.97 -0.72 4.18
N ALA A 131 -18.00 0.13 4.02
CA ALA A 131 -19.01 0.37 5.05
C ALA A 131 -19.72 -0.94 5.44
N ALA A 132 -20.10 -1.75 4.44
CA ALA A 132 -20.71 -3.06 4.67
C ALA A 132 -19.77 -4.04 5.40
N GLN A 133 -18.49 -4.07 5.04
CA GLN A 133 -17.48 -4.91 5.70
C GLN A 133 -17.26 -4.54 7.17
N HIS A 134 -17.34 -3.24 7.50
CA HIS A 134 -17.22 -2.75 8.87
C HIS A 134 -18.55 -2.73 9.64
N GLY A 135 -19.66 -3.08 9.00
CA GLY A 135 -21.00 -3.07 9.63
C GLY A 135 -21.52 -1.65 9.95
N PHE A 136 -21.00 -0.62 9.27
CA PHE A 136 -21.43 0.75 9.49
C PHE A 136 -22.83 1.00 8.92
N GLN A 137 -23.81 1.17 9.78
CA GLN A 137 -25.15 1.61 9.41
C GLN A 137 -25.20 3.11 9.21
N ASP A 138 -24.49 3.85 10.06
CA ASP A 138 -24.28 5.29 9.94
C ASP A 138 -22.77 5.58 9.80
N MET A 139 -22.42 6.34 8.76
CA MET A 139 -21.05 6.65 8.44
C MET A 139 -20.64 7.96 9.09
N THR A 140 -19.54 7.96 9.84
CA THR A 140 -18.94 9.20 10.31
C THR A 140 -18.50 10.08 9.13
N TYR A 141 -18.40 11.39 9.35
CA TYR A 141 -17.88 12.34 8.35
C TYR A 141 -16.48 11.92 7.85
N GLY A 142 -15.60 11.52 8.76
CA GLY A 142 -14.25 11.07 8.42
C GLY A 142 -14.24 9.83 7.53
N PHE A 143 -15.10 8.84 7.82
CA PHE A 143 -15.23 7.65 6.98
C PHE A 143 -15.82 7.99 5.61
N LEU A 144 -16.89 8.79 5.55
CA LEU A 144 -17.49 9.19 4.28
C LEU A 144 -16.54 10.05 3.45
N GLY A 145 -15.72 10.88 4.11
CA GLY A 145 -14.81 11.84 3.49
C GLY A 145 -13.44 11.29 3.08
N TYR A 146 -13.05 10.07 3.49
CA TYR A 146 -11.70 9.56 3.21
C TYR A 146 -11.32 9.55 1.72
N PRO A 147 -12.23 9.35 0.74
CA PRO A 147 -11.82 9.40 -0.66
C PRO A 147 -11.40 10.81 -1.12
N VAL A 148 -11.91 11.85 -0.47
CA VAL A 148 -11.49 13.24 -0.71
C VAL A 148 -10.07 13.46 -0.16
N SER A 149 -9.79 12.94 1.04
CA SER A 149 -8.44 12.95 1.61
C SER A 149 -7.47 12.16 0.74
N GLN A 150 -7.86 10.99 0.23
CA GLN A 150 -7.03 10.21 -0.69
C GLN A 150 -6.74 10.97 -2.00
N ALA A 151 -7.70 11.73 -2.53
CA ALA A 151 -7.46 12.59 -3.68
C ALA A 151 -6.42 13.69 -3.36
N ALA A 152 -6.44 14.24 -2.15
CA ALA A 152 -5.42 15.19 -1.69
C ALA A 152 -4.05 14.53 -1.49
N ASP A 153 -3.99 13.31 -0.89
CA ASP A 153 -2.76 12.52 -0.78
C ASP A 153 -2.05 12.38 -2.13
N ILE A 154 -2.82 12.07 -3.18
CA ILE A 154 -2.29 11.83 -4.53
C ILE A 154 -1.85 13.13 -5.20
N SER A 155 -2.70 14.13 -5.20
CA SER A 155 -2.54 15.32 -6.03
C SER A 155 -1.56 16.34 -5.44
N ILE A 156 -1.37 16.37 -4.12
CA ILE A 156 -0.42 17.28 -3.47
C ILE A 156 1.02 16.99 -3.87
N PHE A 157 1.33 15.74 -4.17
CA PHE A 157 2.63 15.34 -4.71
C PHE A 157 2.68 15.41 -6.24
N LYS A 158 1.61 15.86 -6.91
CA LYS A 158 1.50 15.86 -8.38
C LYS A 158 1.81 14.48 -8.97
N ALA A 159 1.29 13.42 -8.32
CA ALA A 159 1.49 12.05 -8.79
C ALA A 159 0.80 11.84 -10.14
N HIS A 160 1.53 11.30 -11.11
CA HIS A 160 1.04 10.99 -12.43
C HIS A 160 0.31 9.64 -12.46
N LEU A 161 0.84 8.66 -11.71
CA LEU A 161 0.35 7.30 -11.68
C LEU A 161 0.18 6.83 -10.24
N VAL A 162 -0.84 6.02 -10.02
CA VAL A 162 -1.12 5.37 -8.73
C VAL A 162 -1.22 3.86 -8.96
N PRO A 163 -0.22 3.08 -8.52
CA PRO A 163 -0.29 1.62 -8.59
C PRO A 163 -1.39 1.09 -7.69
N VAL A 164 -2.41 0.46 -8.28
CA VAL A 164 -3.60 -0.01 -7.56
C VAL A 164 -4.12 -1.35 -8.12
N GLY A 165 -4.86 -2.07 -7.29
CA GLY A 165 -5.73 -3.16 -7.77
C GLY A 165 -7.05 -2.62 -8.34
N ASP A 166 -7.78 -3.46 -9.06
CA ASP A 166 -9.04 -3.10 -9.74
C ASP A 166 -10.10 -2.51 -8.80
N ASP A 167 -10.13 -2.97 -7.56
CA ASP A 167 -11.07 -2.50 -6.53
C ASP A 167 -10.86 -1.04 -6.11
N GLN A 168 -9.67 -0.48 -6.39
CA GLN A 168 -9.31 0.91 -6.08
C GLN A 168 -9.52 1.88 -7.26
N ILE A 169 -9.80 1.38 -8.47
CA ILE A 169 -10.05 2.23 -9.65
C ILE A 169 -11.11 3.31 -9.38
N PRO A 170 -12.26 3.02 -8.72
CA PRO A 170 -13.26 4.04 -8.43
C PRO A 170 -12.74 5.22 -7.59
N HIS A 171 -11.75 5.00 -6.73
CA HIS A 171 -11.12 6.08 -5.96
C HIS A 171 -10.20 6.94 -6.82
N ILE A 172 -9.44 6.33 -7.72
CA ILE A 172 -8.57 7.08 -8.63
C ILE A 172 -9.40 7.91 -9.61
N GLU A 173 -10.50 7.35 -10.14
CA GLU A 173 -11.43 8.11 -10.99
C GLU A 173 -12.11 9.27 -10.24
N LEU A 174 -12.41 9.09 -8.96
CA LEU A 174 -12.91 10.19 -8.13
C LEU A 174 -11.82 11.26 -7.93
N ALA A 175 -10.59 10.85 -7.61
CA ALA A 175 -9.46 11.78 -7.47
C ALA A 175 -9.23 12.59 -8.76
N ARG A 176 -9.27 11.95 -9.93
CA ARG A 176 -9.18 12.62 -11.24
C ARG A 176 -10.28 13.68 -11.42
N LYS A 177 -11.53 13.32 -11.10
CA LYS A 177 -12.67 14.26 -11.19
C LYS A 177 -12.51 15.46 -10.25
N ILE A 178 -12.02 15.23 -9.02
CA ILE A 178 -11.77 16.29 -8.05
C ILE A 178 -10.66 17.22 -8.54
N VAL A 179 -9.54 16.67 -9.00
CA VAL A 179 -8.40 17.44 -9.53
C VAL A 179 -8.80 18.25 -10.76
N ARG A 180 -9.50 17.62 -11.71
CA ARG A 180 -10.02 18.33 -12.89
C ARG A 180 -10.95 19.47 -12.49
N ARG A 181 -11.87 19.21 -11.57
CA ARG A 181 -12.79 20.25 -11.08
C ARG A 181 -12.06 21.41 -10.42
N PHE A 182 -10.99 21.15 -9.65
CA PHE A 182 -10.14 22.18 -9.09
C PHE A 182 -9.47 23.03 -10.20
N ASN A 183 -8.85 22.37 -11.18
CA ASN A 183 -8.17 23.04 -12.29
C ASN A 183 -9.13 23.88 -13.14
N ASP A 184 -10.36 23.41 -13.35
CA ASP A 184 -11.41 24.14 -14.10
C ASP A 184 -11.94 25.36 -13.31
N LEU A 185 -12.06 25.23 -11.97
CA LEU A 185 -12.56 26.32 -11.12
C LEU A 185 -11.55 27.44 -10.93
N TYR A 186 -10.26 27.11 -10.90
CA TYR A 186 -9.20 28.04 -10.56
C TYR A 186 -8.15 28.15 -11.68
N ARG A 187 -7.11 27.33 -11.64
CA ARG A 187 -6.04 27.24 -12.64
C ARG A 187 -5.48 25.82 -12.73
N PRO A 188 -4.92 25.40 -13.87
CA PRO A 188 -4.33 24.06 -14.03
C PRO A 188 -2.97 23.96 -13.31
N VAL A 189 -3.00 23.74 -11.99
CA VAL A 189 -1.82 23.59 -11.13
C VAL A 189 -1.59 22.15 -10.65
N LEU A 190 -2.62 21.32 -10.70
CA LEU A 190 -2.57 19.94 -10.22
C LEU A 190 -2.58 18.94 -11.39
N VAL A 191 -1.87 17.81 -11.19
CA VAL A 191 -1.79 16.75 -12.18
C VAL A 191 -2.95 15.76 -11.97
N GLU A 192 -3.69 15.44 -13.04
CA GLU A 192 -4.71 14.40 -13.01
C GLU A 192 -4.02 13.03 -12.92
N PRO A 193 -4.27 12.24 -11.85
CA PRO A 193 -3.63 10.95 -11.70
C PRO A 193 -4.28 9.88 -12.59
N GLU A 194 -3.50 8.87 -12.97
CA GLU A 194 -4.00 7.69 -13.68
C GLU A 194 -3.74 6.44 -12.83
N ALA A 195 -4.67 5.48 -12.88
CA ALA A 195 -4.48 4.18 -12.25
C ALA A 195 -3.45 3.38 -13.05
N LEU A 196 -2.43 2.85 -12.37
CA LEU A 196 -1.52 1.87 -12.91
C LEU A 196 -1.97 0.49 -12.39
N VAL A 197 -2.80 -0.17 -13.18
CA VAL A 197 -3.33 -1.49 -12.83
C VAL A 197 -2.31 -2.54 -13.22
N GLY A 198 -1.91 -3.39 -12.26
CA GLY A 198 -1.05 -4.55 -12.51
C GLY A 198 -1.87 -5.84 -12.50
N ASP A 199 -1.37 -6.86 -13.20
CA ASP A 199 -1.86 -8.23 -13.05
C ASP A 199 -1.52 -8.75 -11.66
N VAL A 200 -2.44 -8.51 -10.73
CA VAL A 200 -2.24 -8.85 -9.32
C VAL A 200 -3.11 -10.04 -8.96
N PRO A 201 -2.51 -11.23 -8.72
CA PRO A 201 -3.29 -12.37 -8.25
C PRO A 201 -3.89 -12.06 -6.87
N ARG A 202 -5.19 -12.27 -6.72
CA ARG A 202 -5.85 -12.25 -5.41
C ARG A 202 -5.51 -13.52 -4.67
N LEU A 203 -4.78 -13.42 -3.58
CA LEU A 203 -4.54 -14.54 -2.70
C LEU A 203 -5.73 -14.75 -1.75
N VAL A 204 -6.31 -15.95 -1.81
CA VAL A 204 -7.24 -16.44 -0.82
C VAL A 204 -6.47 -16.72 0.49
N GLY A 205 -7.11 -16.52 1.63
CA GLY A 205 -6.51 -16.89 2.91
C GLY A 205 -6.28 -18.40 3.05
N LEU A 206 -5.43 -18.80 4.00
CA LEU A 206 -5.11 -20.20 4.24
C LEU A 206 -6.32 -21.07 4.65
N ASP A 207 -7.44 -20.42 5.00
CA ASP A 207 -8.74 -21.02 5.29
C ASP A 207 -9.55 -21.38 4.04
N GLY A 208 -9.10 -20.98 2.86
CA GLY A 208 -9.74 -21.27 1.58
C GLY A 208 -11.11 -20.59 1.36
N LYS A 209 -11.50 -19.64 2.23
CA LYS A 209 -12.85 -19.03 2.21
C LYS A 209 -12.86 -17.57 1.84
N ALA A 210 -12.01 -16.79 2.49
CA ALA A 210 -11.97 -15.34 2.36
C ALA A 210 -10.62 -14.88 1.82
N LYS A 211 -10.55 -13.61 1.35
CA LYS A 211 -9.29 -12.95 1.04
C LYS A 211 -8.37 -13.02 2.26
N MET A 212 -7.07 -13.20 2.03
CA MET A 212 -6.06 -13.15 3.08
C MET A 212 -6.21 -11.86 3.90
N SER A 213 -6.37 -12.00 5.22
CA SER A 213 -6.64 -10.90 6.13
C SER A 213 -5.96 -11.12 7.49
N LYS A 214 -5.53 -10.00 8.10
CA LYS A 214 -4.96 -9.99 9.45
C LYS A 214 -5.96 -10.43 10.51
N SER A 215 -7.20 -9.94 10.41
CA SER A 215 -8.26 -10.18 11.40
C SER A 215 -8.81 -11.61 11.39
N LEU A 216 -8.67 -12.33 10.27
CA LEU A 216 -9.17 -13.72 10.13
C LEU A 216 -8.14 -14.78 10.51
N ASN A 217 -6.94 -14.37 10.92
CA ASN A 217 -5.84 -15.30 11.25
C ASN A 217 -5.54 -16.34 10.13
N ASN A 218 -5.79 -15.96 8.87
CA ASN A 218 -5.62 -16.80 7.69
C ASN A 218 -4.45 -16.36 6.80
N ALA A 219 -3.50 -15.58 7.37
CA ALA A 219 -2.43 -14.93 6.64
C ALA A 219 -1.03 -15.45 7.02
N VAL A 220 -0.15 -15.52 6.02
CA VAL A 220 1.31 -15.60 6.22
C VAL A 220 1.87 -14.21 6.15
N PHE A 221 2.49 -13.73 7.24
CA PHE A 221 3.12 -12.43 7.32
C PHE A 221 4.54 -12.44 6.76
N LEU A 222 5.01 -11.31 6.24
CA LEU A 222 6.40 -11.17 5.78
C LEU A 222 7.40 -11.29 6.93
N SER A 223 6.95 -11.03 8.16
CA SER A 223 7.71 -11.13 9.40
C SER A 223 7.64 -12.49 10.09
N ASP A 224 6.89 -13.47 9.54
CA ASP A 224 6.80 -14.81 10.14
C ASP A 224 8.15 -15.53 10.09
N SER A 225 8.50 -16.22 11.18
CA SER A 225 9.67 -17.11 11.18
C SER A 225 9.46 -18.32 10.27
N SER A 226 10.52 -19.06 9.98
CA SER A 226 10.46 -20.29 9.18
C SER A 226 9.48 -21.29 9.79
N GLU A 227 9.55 -21.49 11.11
CA GLU A 227 8.67 -22.39 11.86
C GLU A 227 7.20 -21.96 11.81
N GLN A 228 6.95 -20.64 11.88
CA GLN A 228 5.60 -20.08 11.78
C GLN A 228 5.02 -20.32 10.39
N VAL A 229 5.82 -20.10 9.32
CA VAL A 229 5.40 -20.39 7.94
C VAL A 229 5.08 -21.88 7.78
N ASP A 230 5.96 -22.77 8.25
CA ASP A 230 5.77 -24.23 8.19
C ASP A 230 4.47 -24.65 8.89
N GLN A 231 4.23 -24.10 10.08
CA GLN A 231 3.02 -24.40 10.85
C GLN A 231 1.76 -23.89 10.14
N LYS A 232 1.78 -22.66 9.63
CA LYS A 232 0.65 -22.07 8.90
C LYS A 232 0.32 -22.85 7.64
N ILE A 233 1.32 -23.19 6.83
CA ILE A 233 1.13 -23.97 5.60
C ILE A 233 0.67 -25.42 5.91
N ARG A 234 1.18 -26.02 6.99
CA ARG A 234 0.69 -27.34 7.45
C ARG A 234 -0.81 -27.32 7.72
N ASN A 235 -1.33 -26.24 8.28
CA ASN A 235 -2.73 -26.08 8.65
C ASN A 235 -3.61 -25.52 7.52
N ALA A 236 -3.01 -25.08 6.40
CA ALA A 236 -3.76 -24.55 5.26
C ALA A 236 -4.76 -25.58 4.72
N VAL A 237 -5.93 -25.09 4.28
CA VAL A 237 -6.97 -25.94 3.70
C VAL A 237 -6.54 -26.46 2.34
N THR A 238 -6.83 -27.74 2.11
CA THR A 238 -6.62 -28.42 0.82
C THR A 238 -7.96 -28.90 0.28
N ASP A 239 -7.95 -29.62 -0.82
CA ASP A 239 -9.12 -30.27 -1.39
C ASP A 239 -9.83 -31.16 -0.35
N PRO A 240 -11.08 -30.84 0.04
CA PRO A 240 -11.80 -31.62 1.05
C PRO A 240 -12.25 -33.03 0.56
N ALA A 241 -12.28 -33.25 -0.76
CA ALA A 241 -12.64 -34.57 -1.32
C ALA A 241 -11.50 -35.59 -1.18
N ARG A 242 -10.28 -35.11 -0.91
CA ARG A 242 -9.10 -35.95 -0.81
C ARG A 242 -8.87 -36.47 0.61
N ILE A 243 -9.32 -37.68 0.87
CA ILE A 243 -9.26 -38.31 2.20
C ILE A 243 -7.97 -39.13 2.37
N ARG A 244 -7.61 -39.94 1.36
CA ARG A 244 -6.42 -40.79 1.38
C ARG A 244 -5.28 -40.14 0.58
N LYS A 245 -4.05 -40.55 0.91
CA LYS A 245 -2.84 -40.05 0.21
C LYS A 245 -2.88 -40.36 -1.30
N THR A 246 -3.46 -41.49 -1.68
CA THR A 246 -3.53 -42.00 -3.05
C THR A 246 -4.77 -41.53 -3.83
N ASP A 247 -5.69 -40.83 -3.17
CA ASP A 247 -6.88 -40.31 -3.86
C ASP A 247 -6.46 -39.23 -4.88
N PRO A 248 -7.01 -39.25 -6.09
CA PRO A 248 -6.86 -38.13 -7.02
C PRO A 248 -7.32 -36.83 -6.38
N GLY A 249 -6.55 -35.75 -6.59
CA GLY A 249 -6.87 -34.45 -6.06
C GLY A 249 -7.44 -33.51 -7.12
N HIS A 250 -8.06 -32.44 -6.66
CA HIS A 250 -8.64 -31.37 -7.49
C HIS A 250 -7.88 -30.04 -7.23
N PRO A 251 -6.78 -29.78 -7.98
CA PRO A 251 -5.97 -28.58 -7.77
C PRO A 251 -6.76 -27.28 -7.89
N GLU A 252 -7.80 -27.24 -8.72
CA GLU A 252 -8.67 -26.09 -8.98
C GLU A 252 -9.43 -25.57 -7.76
N ILE A 253 -9.65 -26.41 -6.75
CA ILE A 253 -10.32 -26.03 -5.49
C ILE A 253 -9.36 -26.05 -4.29
N CYS A 254 -8.08 -26.30 -4.52
CA CYS A 254 -7.09 -26.46 -3.47
C CYS A 254 -6.34 -25.14 -3.22
N THR A 255 -6.53 -24.54 -2.05
CA THR A 255 -5.83 -23.32 -1.64
C THR A 255 -4.30 -23.45 -1.71
N VAL A 256 -3.76 -24.60 -1.29
CA VAL A 256 -2.31 -24.84 -1.34
C VAL A 256 -1.78 -24.84 -2.78
N PHE A 257 -2.55 -25.37 -3.73
CA PHE A 257 -2.15 -25.35 -5.14
C PHE A 257 -2.20 -23.95 -5.74
N GLU A 258 -3.17 -23.13 -5.35
CA GLU A 258 -3.20 -21.72 -5.75
C GLU A 258 -1.90 -20.98 -5.32
N TYR A 259 -1.40 -21.25 -4.12
CA TYR A 259 -0.12 -20.71 -3.67
C TYR A 259 1.08 -21.25 -4.46
N HIS A 260 1.07 -22.52 -4.88
CA HIS A 260 2.09 -23.07 -5.78
C HIS A 260 2.10 -22.32 -7.11
N ARG A 261 0.94 -22.02 -7.70
CA ARG A 261 0.85 -21.25 -8.94
C ARG A 261 1.48 -19.87 -8.83
N VAL A 262 1.37 -19.24 -7.67
CA VAL A 262 1.88 -17.86 -7.44
C VAL A 262 3.36 -17.86 -7.04
N PHE A 263 3.75 -18.73 -6.13
CA PHE A 263 5.07 -18.70 -5.49
C PHE A 263 6.03 -19.80 -5.95
N ASN A 264 5.53 -20.80 -6.65
CA ASN A 264 6.31 -21.95 -7.13
C ASN A 264 5.92 -22.30 -8.57
N ALA A 265 5.80 -21.30 -9.41
CA ALA A 265 5.34 -21.46 -10.80
C ALA A 265 6.19 -22.45 -11.61
N GLY A 266 7.49 -22.59 -11.30
CA GLY A 266 8.39 -23.52 -11.98
C GLY A 266 8.02 -25.01 -11.77
N GLU A 267 7.46 -25.37 -10.61
CA GLU A 267 7.04 -26.73 -10.30
C GLU A 267 5.52 -26.93 -10.35
N ALA A 268 4.76 -25.86 -10.63
CA ALA A 268 3.29 -25.91 -10.51
C ALA A 268 2.65 -26.97 -11.42
N ALA A 269 3.14 -27.11 -12.65
CA ALA A 269 2.63 -28.10 -13.62
C ALA A 269 2.90 -29.55 -13.17
N GLU A 270 4.09 -29.84 -12.63
CA GLU A 270 4.44 -31.13 -12.05
C GLU A 270 3.55 -31.46 -10.85
N ILE A 271 3.42 -30.51 -9.93
CA ILE A 271 2.60 -30.66 -8.71
C ILE A 271 1.12 -30.87 -9.09
N GLU A 272 0.61 -30.19 -10.12
CA GLU A 272 -0.74 -30.39 -10.63
C GLU A 272 -0.95 -31.83 -11.13
N SER A 273 -0.05 -32.31 -11.98
CA SER A 273 -0.07 -33.68 -12.51
C SER A 273 -0.02 -34.73 -11.40
N ASP A 274 0.91 -34.55 -10.45
CA ASP A 274 1.08 -35.46 -9.31
C ASP A 274 -0.13 -35.44 -8.36
N CYS A 275 -0.77 -34.28 -8.18
CA CYS A 275 -1.97 -34.13 -7.39
C CYS A 275 -3.15 -34.86 -8.03
N ARG A 276 -3.38 -34.67 -9.34
CA ARG A 276 -4.47 -35.31 -10.11
C ARG A 276 -4.32 -36.84 -10.18
N SER A 277 -3.10 -37.34 -10.29
CA SER A 277 -2.82 -38.79 -10.31
C SER A 277 -2.77 -39.41 -8.92
N GLY A 278 -2.79 -38.63 -7.83
CA GLY A 278 -2.59 -39.13 -6.48
C GLY A 278 -1.14 -39.53 -6.14
N SER A 279 -0.17 -39.15 -6.98
CA SER A 279 1.25 -39.47 -6.78
C SER A 279 1.89 -38.69 -5.64
N ILE A 280 1.46 -37.44 -5.42
CA ILE A 280 1.89 -36.63 -4.29
C ILE A 280 0.81 -36.54 -3.19
N GLY A 281 1.16 -36.75 -1.94
CA GLY A 281 0.24 -36.53 -0.80
C GLY A 281 0.22 -35.08 -0.36
N CYS A 282 -0.91 -34.59 0.21
CA CYS A 282 -1.07 -33.20 0.66
C CYS A 282 0.03 -32.76 1.64
N VAL A 283 0.53 -33.62 2.51
CA VAL A 283 1.62 -33.30 3.45
C VAL A 283 2.92 -33.02 2.71
N ALA A 284 3.27 -33.79 1.68
CA ALA A 284 4.47 -33.56 0.88
C ALA A 284 4.33 -32.29 0.03
N CYS A 285 3.17 -32.08 -0.59
CA CYS A 285 2.85 -30.85 -1.34
C CYS A 285 2.99 -29.59 -0.46
N LYS A 286 2.40 -29.59 0.75
CA LYS A 286 2.54 -28.50 1.72
C LYS A 286 3.99 -28.26 2.14
N LYS A 287 4.81 -29.31 2.32
CA LYS A 287 6.23 -29.15 2.62
C LYS A 287 7.01 -28.48 1.48
N ARG A 288 6.73 -28.86 0.22
CA ARG A 288 7.32 -28.19 -0.96
C ARG A 288 6.95 -26.69 -0.97
N LEU A 289 5.68 -26.36 -0.73
CA LEU A 289 5.25 -24.95 -0.66
C LEU A 289 5.93 -24.19 0.47
N ALA A 290 5.96 -24.77 1.68
CA ALA A 290 6.58 -24.11 2.84
C ALA A 290 8.07 -23.87 2.60
N HIS A 291 8.79 -24.82 2.00
CA HIS A 291 10.19 -24.65 1.60
C HIS A 291 10.37 -23.48 0.63
N GLN A 292 9.55 -23.42 -0.42
CA GLN A 292 9.60 -22.35 -1.41
C GLN A 292 9.32 -20.98 -0.81
N LEU A 293 8.27 -20.87 0.05
CA LEU A 293 7.96 -19.62 0.74
C LEU A 293 9.08 -19.20 1.70
N ASN A 294 9.66 -20.14 2.44
CA ASN A 294 10.78 -19.85 3.33
C ASN A 294 12.00 -19.38 2.56
N SER A 295 12.33 -19.99 1.42
CA SER A 295 13.43 -19.56 0.55
C SER A 295 13.22 -18.14 0.02
N MET A 296 11.97 -17.78 -0.34
CA MET A 296 11.62 -16.41 -0.78
C MET A 296 11.68 -15.40 0.37
N LEU A 297 11.22 -15.78 1.57
CA LEU A 297 11.13 -14.88 2.71
C LEU A 297 12.48 -14.70 3.43
N GLU A 298 13.43 -15.62 3.30
CA GLU A 298 14.70 -15.56 4.03
C GLU A 298 15.49 -14.26 3.77
N PRO A 299 15.71 -13.81 2.52
CA PRO A 299 16.38 -12.54 2.27
C PRO A 299 15.62 -11.34 2.85
N MET A 300 14.28 -11.44 2.97
CA MET A 300 13.46 -10.40 3.60
C MET A 300 13.66 -10.38 5.12
N ARG A 301 13.71 -11.55 5.76
CA ARG A 301 14.00 -11.68 7.20
C ARG A 301 15.37 -11.13 7.55
N GLU A 302 16.37 -11.45 6.75
CA GLU A 302 17.74 -10.91 6.94
C GLU A 302 17.76 -9.38 6.86
N ARG A 303 17.12 -8.79 5.84
CA ARG A 303 17.03 -7.32 5.72
C ARG A 303 16.24 -6.73 6.88
N ARG A 304 15.10 -7.34 7.24
CA ARG A 304 14.29 -6.91 8.39
C ARG A 304 15.12 -6.90 9.67
N GLY A 305 15.86 -7.98 9.94
CA GLY A 305 16.73 -8.11 11.11
C GLY A 305 17.77 -6.99 11.20
N LYS A 306 18.41 -6.63 10.09
CA LYS A 306 19.36 -5.51 10.05
C LYS A 306 18.72 -4.18 10.49
N TYR A 307 17.54 -3.84 9.96
CA TYR A 307 16.84 -2.61 10.33
C TYR A 307 16.24 -2.67 11.73
N GLN A 308 15.70 -3.81 12.14
CA GLN A 308 15.14 -4.00 13.48
C GLN A 308 16.19 -3.84 14.58
N ASN A 309 17.44 -4.25 14.30
CA ASN A 309 18.57 -4.06 15.21
C ASN A 309 19.14 -2.63 15.17
N ASN A 310 18.70 -1.79 14.25
CA ASN A 310 19.10 -0.38 14.14
C ASN A 310 17.88 0.56 14.03
N PRO A 311 17.09 0.69 15.10
CA PRO A 311 15.86 1.52 15.08
C PRO A 311 16.15 3.00 14.82
N LYS A 312 17.36 3.48 15.15
CA LYS A 312 17.79 4.84 14.85
C LYS A 312 17.80 5.11 13.33
N GLN A 313 18.35 4.17 12.56
CA GLN A 313 18.37 4.28 11.11
C GLN A 313 16.95 4.30 10.51
N VAL A 314 16.04 3.45 11.02
CA VAL A 314 14.63 3.44 10.56
C VAL A 314 13.96 4.79 10.83
N LYS A 315 14.20 5.37 12.01
CA LYS A 315 13.71 6.70 12.35
C LYS A 315 14.26 7.78 11.41
N GLU A 316 15.56 7.73 11.11
CA GLU A 316 16.22 8.67 10.19
C GLU A 316 15.64 8.58 8.78
N ILE A 317 15.39 7.36 8.27
CA ILE A 317 14.72 7.14 6.97
C ILE A 317 13.34 7.79 6.93
N LEU A 318 12.51 7.56 7.95
CA LEU A 318 11.18 8.17 8.05
C LEU A 318 11.23 9.69 8.17
N MET A 319 12.14 10.22 8.97
CA MET A 319 12.31 11.68 9.13
C MET A 319 12.73 12.33 7.83
N GLU A 320 13.71 11.77 7.13
CA GLU A 320 14.20 12.32 5.88
C GLU A 320 13.15 12.25 4.77
N GLY A 321 12.49 11.08 4.61
CA GLY A 321 11.41 10.91 3.65
C GLY A 321 10.24 11.86 3.93
N THR A 322 9.85 12.02 5.20
CA THR A 322 8.80 12.96 5.60
C THR A 322 9.19 14.40 5.32
N ARG A 323 10.45 14.79 5.61
CA ARG A 323 10.96 16.13 5.31
C ARG A 323 10.93 16.44 3.81
N LYS A 324 11.34 15.48 2.97
CA LYS A 324 11.28 15.59 1.51
C LYS A 324 9.84 15.71 1.02
N ALA A 325 8.94 14.85 1.50
CA ALA A 325 7.52 14.91 1.16
C ALA A 325 6.88 16.25 1.57
N HIS A 326 7.16 16.73 2.78
CA HIS A 326 6.67 18.01 3.27
C HIS A 326 7.13 19.20 2.39
N SER A 327 8.39 19.22 1.93
CA SER A 327 8.86 20.26 1.01
C SER A 327 8.06 20.29 -0.29
N VAL A 328 7.83 19.12 -0.90
CA VAL A 328 7.04 19.00 -2.13
C VAL A 328 5.58 19.42 -1.91
N ALA A 329 4.99 19.03 -0.81
CA ALA A 329 3.61 19.38 -0.46
C ALA A 329 3.46 20.91 -0.26
N ARG A 330 4.40 21.55 0.43
CA ARG A 330 4.43 23.01 0.60
C ARG A 330 4.53 23.76 -0.72
N GLU A 331 5.41 23.33 -1.63
CA GLU A 331 5.55 23.94 -2.95
C GLU A 331 4.22 23.87 -3.72
N THR A 332 3.57 22.70 -3.72
CA THR A 332 2.26 22.53 -4.36
C THR A 332 1.20 23.42 -3.71
N MET A 333 1.19 23.53 -2.37
CA MET A 333 0.21 24.36 -1.67
C MET A 333 0.41 25.86 -1.91
N VAL A 334 1.62 26.32 -2.16
CA VAL A 334 1.85 27.72 -2.61
C VAL A 334 1.12 27.95 -3.94
N GLU A 335 1.27 27.05 -4.92
CA GLU A 335 0.57 27.18 -6.20
C GLU A 335 -0.96 27.09 -6.05
N VAL A 336 -1.45 26.18 -5.18
CA VAL A 336 -2.88 26.02 -4.88
C VAL A 336 -3.47 27.30 -4.28
N ARG A 337 -2.82 27.87 -3.25
CA ARG A 337 -3.29 29.11 -2.61
C ARG A 337 -3.27 30.29 -3.57
N GLN A 338 -2.25 30.38 -4.42
CA GLN A 338 -2.18 31.40 -5.49
C GLN A 338 -3.30 31.22 -6.52
N ALA A 339 -3.61 29.98 -6.90
CA ALA A 339 -4.70 29.68 -7.82
C ALA A 339 -6.07 30.09 -7.25
N MET A 340 -6.25 29.93 -5.95
CA MET A 340 -7.48 30.27 -5.22
C MET A 340 -7.55 31.74 -4.79
N ASN A 341 -6.51 32.55 -5.02
CA ASN A 341 -6.38 33.94 -4.57
C ASN A 341 -6.50 34.11 -3.04
N ILE A 342 -5.94 33.17 -2.27
CA ILE A 342 -5.90 33.22 -0.79
C ILE A 342 -4.46 33.38 -0.25
N ASN A 343 -3.57 33.91 -1.05
CA ASN A 343 -2.18 34.21 -0.73
C ASN A 343 -2.00 35.71 -0.37
N TYR A 344 -2.75 36.15 0.63
CA TYR A 344 -2.98 37.57 0.98
C TYR A 344 -1.74 38.45 1.19
N PHE A 345 -0.61 37.85 1.57
CA PHE A 345 0.61 38.59 1.90
C PHE A 345 1.73 38.48 0.86
N ASP A 346 1.48 37.72 -0.22
CA ASP A 346 2.46 37.55 -1.30
C ASP A 346 2.41 38.71 -2.32
N HIS A 347 1.38 39.59 -2.28
CA HIS A 347 1.17 40.73 -3.13
C HIS A 347 0.81 41.96 -2.28
N GLU A 348 1.15 43.19 -2.76
CA GLU A 348 0.60 44.40 -2.18
C GLU A 348 -0.94 44.30 -2.22
N ILE A 349 -1.56 44.32 -1.05
CA ILE A 349 -3.02 44.36 -0.96
C ILE A 349 -3.42 45.79 -1.33
N HIS A 350 -3.90 46.00 -2.54
CA HIS A 350 -4.64 47.19 -2.89
C HIS A 350 -6.03 47.09 -2.25
N LEU A 351 -6.15 47.61 -1.01
CA LEU A 351 -7.42 47.79 -0.31
C LEU A 351 -8.19 48.98 -0.86
#